data_bfca94c6720543e665e87fa7d7759de3
#
_entry.id   bfca94c6720543e665e87fa7d7759de3
#
_cell.length_a   1.000
_cell.length_b   1.000
_cell.length_c   1.000
_cell.angle_alpha   90.00
_cell.angle_beta   90.00
_cell.angle_gamma   90.00
#
_symmetry.space_group_name_H-M   'P 1'
#
loop_
_entity.id
_entity.type
_entity.pdbx_description
1 polymer ?
#
loop_
_entity_poly.entity_id
_entity_poly.type
_entity_poly.pdbx_seq_one_letter_code
_entity_poly.pdbx_strand_id
1 'polypeptide(L)'
;MPLFSPSDLNRARQRVERYVWAAEIFSFIRTCADSWVAHPALVPTLAGGWVHDYVCPEHWYALTFAQASPNAHRCSFGETRVGEILDAAWRVLEHRRIASAARDLALAYTITNDGTYADAARDILMQYAHNYSHYAGGSDARGWMLKGRVFNQALTEAIWAIPIAHAYDLIRAMLSPAQDALIANDLLRPIAATLTRAQQGELVHNPKSNYNAWLIATLGVLGYALGDDALIERSLDSPAGFHAHLSAAILPDGFEYEGTPYYHNFVALAYTLLAEAARANGRDLYAERGPAGQSIEAMWSALASLAFADGSIPQINDGAYHSSGSFASEICETYEIAFARTNKPEFAWLLNQNYAHRPRDVWSALLFAEHDITNTVMPPRESVCLQYIGIAVVRDDANAQEICVPFGPYAGSHSHLDRLGIQIFPWSTDPGTPLYGVEARAAWFQQTAAHNVVVVDGKAQAPCAGQLLNWIVSPDSTWLWLAADAAYPDVRFSRLLKLSKGVFTDSVLLDSESEHTYDCLIHLDGVCQFDGVTMSDTEDRLGNDGAYRFITFSARRNFVTGFQFTLRHADKMFQINLNSNVPFEIFFARSPARADAPSQPRQTIVARAQQRRANFLLTSEWL
;
A
#
# COMPACT_ATOMS: atom_id res chain seq x y z
N MET A 1 -18.58 -5.33 -26.11
CA MET A 1 -19.30 -5.26 -24.82
C MET A 1 -18.79 -4.02 -24.10
N PRO A 2 -19.64 -3.18 -23.47
CA PRO A 2 -19.19 -1.97 -22.83
C PRO A 2 -18.51 -2.24 -21.50
N LEU A 3 -17.52 -1.40 -21.12
CA LEU A 3 -16.90 -1.42 -19.80
C LEU A 3 -17.75 -0.64 -18.77
N PHE A 4 -18.53 0.31 -19.25
CA PHE A 4 -19.43 1.14 -18.45
C PHE A 4 -20.85 1.02 -18.99
N SER A 5 -21.84 0.79 -18.12
CA SER A 5 -23.22 0.73 -18.55
C SER A 5 -23.72 2.13 -18.98
N PRO A 6 -24.63 2.24 -19.95
CA PRO A 6 -25.24 3.52 -20.30
C PRO A 6 -25.88 4.23 -19.09
N SER A 7 -26.38 3.46 -18.13
CA SER A 7 -26.95 4.01 -16.90
C SER A 7 -25.89 4.65 -15.99
N ASP A 8 -24.68 4.06 -15.88
CA ASP A 8 -23.56 4.63 -15.10
C ASP A 8 -23.12 5.97 -15.70
N LEU A 9 -22.96 6.02 -17.05
CA LEU A 9 -22.57 7.24 -17.75
C LEU A 9 -23.63 8.36 -17.63
N ASN A 10 -24.92 8.01 -17.70
CA ASN A 10 -26.00 8.98 -17.49
C ASN A 10 -26.02 9.48 -16.03
N ARG A 11 -25.82 8.59 -15.05
CA ARG A 11 -25.73 8.99 -13.65
C ARG A 11 -24.51 9.90 -13.40
N ALA A 12 -23.38 9.66 -14.06
CA ALA A 12 -22.21 10.53 -13.94
C ALA A 12 -22.53 11.97 -14.41
N ARG A 13 -23.21 12.14 -15.55
CA ARG A 13 -23.68 13.46 -16.03
C ARG A 13 -24.60 14.14 -15.00
N GLN A 14 -25.61 13.41 -14.52
CA GLN A 14 -26.54 13.92 -13.50
C GLN A 14 -25.85 14.32 -12.20
N ARG A 15 -24.80 13.57 -11.78
CA ARG A 15 -24.02 13.92 -10.58
C ARG A 15 -23.28 15.25 -10.75
N VAL A 16 -22.65 15.47 -11.91
CA VAL A 16 -21.97 16.74 -12.20
C VAL A 16 -22.92 17.92 -12.15
N GLU A 17 -24.17 17.75 -12.60
CA GLU A 17 -25.19 18.78 -12.54
C GLU A 17 -25.75 19.01 -11.11
N ARG A 18 -25.80 17.96 -10.29
CA ARG A 18 -26.52 17.96 -9.02
C ARG A 18 -25.66 18.19 -7.79
N TYR A 19 -24.40 17.67 -7.79
CA TYR A 19 -23.56 17.65 -6.60
C TYR A 19 -22.29 18.47 -6.78
N VAL A 20 -21.99 19.33 -5.80
CA VAL A 20 -20.78 20.18 -5.80
C VAL A 20 -19.50 19.34 -5.92
N TRP A 21 -19.38 18.27 -5.13
CA TRP A 21 -18.21 17.41 -5.17
C TRP A 21 -17.98 16.76 -6.55
N ALA A 22 -19.04 16.38 -7.27
CA ALA A 22 -18.92 15.79 -8.59
C ALA A 22 -18.56 16.84 -9.65
N ALA A 23 -19.10 18.06 -9.52
CA ALA A 23 -18.73 19.20 -10.35
C ALA A 23 -17.25 19.59 -10.14
N GLU A 24 -16.73 19.53 -8.90
CA GLU A 24 -15.32 19.78 -8.59
C GLU A 24 -14.40 18.73 -9.20
N ILE A 25 -14.71 17.42 -9.05
CA ILE A 25 -13.97 16.34 -9.71
C ILE A 25 -13.96 16.56 -11.23
N PHE A 26 -15.13 16.82 -11.81
CA PHE A 26 -15.21 17.03 -13.24
C PHE A 26 -14.46 18.30 -13.69
N SER A 27 -14.53 19.38 -12.92
CA SER A 27 -13.76 20.61 -13.20
C SER A 27 -12.25 20.35 -13.25
N PHE A 28 -11.73 19.51 -12.33
CA PHE A 28 -10.33 19.07 -12.35
C PHE A 28 -10.02 18.25 -13.61
N ILE A 29 -10.83 17.21 -13.91
CA ILE A 29 -10.68 16.38 -15.11
C ILE A 29 -10.71 17.26 -16.37
N ARG A 30 -11.68 18.18 -16.46
CA ARG A 30 -11.82 19.07 -17.62
C ARG A 30 -10.63 20.01 -17.78
N THR A 31 -10.12 20.59 -16.69
CA THR A 31 -8.93 21.45 -16.74
C THR A 31 -7.72 20.69 -17.28
N CYS A 32 -7.53 19.45 -16.84
CA CYS A 32 -6.48 18.59 -17.39
C CYS A 32 -6.73 18.26 -18.88
N ALA A 33 -7.98 17.92 -19.25
CA ALA A 33 -8.35 17.61 -20.62
C ALA A 33 -8.16 18.83 -21.57
N ASP A 34 -8.57 20.04 -21.13
CA ASP A 34 -8.36 21.29 -21.89
C ASP A 34 -6.86 21.52 -22.15
N SER A 35 -6.01 21.26 -21.15
CA SER A 35 -4.55 21.35 -21.30
C SER A 35 -4.02 20.35 -22.34
N TRP A 36 -4.56 19.12 -22.36
CA TRP A 36 -4.18 18.10 -23.34
C TRP A 36 -4.66 18.39 -24.77
N VAL A 37 -5.82 19.02 -24.92
CA VAL A 37 -6.30 19.53 -26.22
C VAL A 37 -5.40 20.65 -26.72
N ALA A 38 -5.02 21.60 -25.84
CA ALA A 38 -4.14 22.71 -26.19
C ALA A 38 -2.69 22.28 -26.46
N HIS A 39 -2.22 21.22 -25.78
CA HIS A 39 -0.86 20.71 -25.87
C HIS A 39 -0.90 19.17 -26.07
N PRO A 40 -1.13 18.69 -27.29
CA PRO A 40 -1.30 17.28 -27.59
C PRO A 40 -0.14 16.41 -27.11
N ALA A 41 -0.46 15.27 -26.54
CA ALA A 41 0.52 14.31 -26.06
C ALA A 41 1.39 13.76 -27.19
N LEU A 42 2.70 13.67 -26.92
CA LEU A 42 3.62 12.86 -27.73
C LEU A 42 3.93 11.59 -26.94
N VAL A 43 3.42 10.47 -27.43
CA VAL A 43 3.67 9.15 -26.81
C VAL A 43 5.15 8.80 -26.99
N PRO A 44 5.89 8.50 -25.90
CA PRO A 44 7.28 8.10 -26.03
C PRO A 44 7.45 6.88 -26.94
N THR A 45 8.44 6.92 -27.81
CA THR A 45 8.76 5.82 -28.75
C THR A 45 9.67 4.75 -28.13
N LEU A 46 10.27 5.06 -26.97
CA LEU A 46 11.08 4.12 -26.20
C LEU A 46 10.27 3.51 -25.06
N ALA A 47 10.58 2.26 -24.74
CA ALA A 47 9.97 1.56 -23.63
C ALA A 47 10.34 2.19 -22.27
N GLY A 48 9.43 2.08 -21.30
CA GLY A 48 9.67 2.40 -19.91
C GLY A 48 10.42 1.28 -19.19
N GLY A 49 11.17 1.65 -18.14
CA GLY A 49 11.89 0.73 -17.26
C GLY A 49 11.02 0.18 -16.13
N TRP A 50 11.49 0.39 -14.91
CA TRP A 50 10.79 0.03 -13.68
C TRP A 50 10.67 1.24 -12.75
N VAL A 51 9.45 1.56 -12.34
CA VAL A 51 9.17 2.80 -11.58
C VAL A 51 9.94 2.89 -10.26
N HIS A 52 10.22 1.75 -9.61
CA HIS A 52 10.97 1.72 -8.35
C HIS A 52 12.45 2.10 -8.47
N ASP A 53 12.97 2.24 -9.70
CA ASP A 53 14.30 2.79 -9.94
C ASP A 53 14.30 4.33 -9.97
N TYR A 54 13.11 4.98 -9.96
CA TYR A 54 13.00 6.45 -9.96
C TYR A 54 13.18 7.03 -8.56
N VAL A 55 14.34 6.81 -7.97
CA VAL A 55 14.65 7.13 -6.57
C VAL A 55 16.05 7.71 -6.43
N CYS A 56 16.24 8.63 -5.47
CA CYS A 56 17.55 9.11 -5.08
C CYS A 56 18.22 8.07 -4.14
N PRO A 57 19.36 7.48 -4.51
CA PRO A 57 20.00 6.45 -3.70
C PRO A 57 20.58 6.99 -2.38
N GLU A 58 20.88 8.29 -2.31
CA GLU A 58 21.45 8.93 -1.11
C GLU A 58 20.37 9.34 -0.11
N HIS A 59 19.24 9.85 -0.61
CA HIS A 59 18.19 10.42 0.24
C HIS A 59 16.98 9.49 0.41
N TRP A 60 16.95 8.35 -0.30
CA TRP A 60 15.89 7.32 -0.27
C TRP A 60 14.50 7.82 -0.69
N TYR A 61 14.44 8.94 -1.37
CA TYR A 61 13.21 9.57 -1.84
C TYR A 61 13.00 9.34 -3.33
N ALA A 62 11.74 9.25 -3.74
CA ALA A 62 11.40 9.35 -5.14
C ALA A 62 11.93 10.66 -5.74
N LEU A 63 12.43 10.59 -6.96
CA LEU A 63 12.81 11.77 -7.70
C LEU A 63 11.57 12.55 -8.14
N THR A 64 11.69 13.86 -8.27
CA THR A 64 10.59 14.71 -8.70
C THR A 64 10.36 14.49 -10.20
N PHE A 65 9.17 14.03 -10.56
CA PHE A 65 8.79 13.89 -11.94
C PHE A 65 8.56 15.29 -12.56
N ALA A 66 9.25 15.57 -13.68
CA ALA A 66 9.06 16.76 -14.48
C ALA A 66 9.03 16.37 -15.96
N GLN A 67 7.91 16.63 -16.63
CA GLN A 67 7.71 16.31 -18.05
C GLN A 67 8.78 16.94 -18.95
N ALA A 68 9.16 18.19 -18.66
CA ALA A 68 10.15 18.93 -19.43
C ALA A 68 11.60 18.44 -19.23
N SER A 69 11.84 17.45 -18.35
CA SER A 69 13.19 17.02 -17.97
C SER A 69 13.34 15.49 -18.05
N PRO A 70 13.22 14.89 -19.25
CA PRO A 70 13.23 13.43 -19.39
C PRO A 70 14.58 12.77 -19.06
N ASN A 71 15.68 13.55 -19.03
CA ASN A 71 17.05 13.06 -18.85
C ASN A 71 17.78 13.75 -17.69
N ALA A 72 17.07 14.53 -16.87
CA ALA A 72 17.63 15.23 -15.72
C ALA A 72 16.62 15.22 -14.56
N HIS A 73 16.84 14.33 -13.59
CA HIS A 73 15.87 13.99 -12.57
C HIS A 73 16.22 14.65 -11.24
N ARG A 74 15.32 15.45 -10.71
CA ARG A 74 15.57 16.27 -9.54
C ARG A 74 15.24 15.54 -8.26
N CYS A 75 16.21 15.51 -7.34
CA CYS A 75 15.98 15.12 -5.96
C CYS A 75 15.36 16.29 -5.19
N SER A 76 14.46 16.01 -4.23
CA SER A 76 13.86 17.02 -3.34
C SER A 76 14.89 17.79 -2.51
N PHE A 77 16.11 17.26 -2.35
CA PHE A 77 17.24 17.94 -1.70
C PHE A 77 18.07 18.85 -2.62
N GLY A 78 17.61 19.04 -3.85
CA GLY A 78 18.19 20.02 -4.80
C GLY A 78 19.18 19.45 -5.82
N GLU A 79 19.58 18.20 -5.67
CA GLU A 79 20.51 17.53 -6.59
C GLU A 79 19.83 17.06 -7.86
N THR A 80 20.59 17.05 -8.96
CA THR A 80 20.15 16.48 -10.24
C THR A 80 20.83 15.14 -10.47
N ARG A 81 20.06 14.13 -10.79
CA ARG A 81 20.52 12.77 -11.14
C ARG A 81 20.30 12.54 -12.63
N VAL A 82 21.17 11.80 -13.26
CA VAL A 82 21.13 11.46 -14.70
C VAL A 82 21.47 9.98 -14.88
N GLY A 83 21.00 9.41 -15.98
CA GLY A 83 21.33 8.04 -16.39
C GLY A 83 20.16 7.28 -16.98
N GLU A 84 20.46 6.35 -17.88
CA GLU A 84 19.44 5.60 -18.66
C GLU A 84 18.44 4.84 -17.77
N ILE A 85 18.86 4.30 -16.62
CA ILE A 85 17.93 3.62 -15.69
C ILE A 85 16.88 4.60 -15.17
N LEU A 86 17.29 5.83 -14.83
CA LEU A 86 16.37 6.88 -14.38
C LEU A 86 15.51 7.40 -15.51
N ASP A 87 16.07 7.58 -16.71
CA ASP A 87 15.35 7.99 -17.91
C ASP A 87 14.28 6.93 -18.26
N ALA A 88 14.62 5.64 -18.18
CA ALA A 88 13.68 4.55 -18.39
C ALA A 88 12.57 4.52 -17.32
N ALA A 89 12.91 4.75 -16.05
CA ALA A 89 11.93 4.83 -14.97
C ALA A 89 11.04 6.08 -15.09
N TRP A 90 11.59 7.23 -15.54
CA TRP A 90 10.82 8.43 -15.89
C TRP A 90 9.79 8.13 -17.00
N ARG A 91 10.19 7.37 -18.04
CA ARG A 91 9.27 6.98 -19.12
C ARG A 91 8.08 6.16 -18.61
N VAL A 92 8.24 5.37 -17.54
CA VAL A 92 7.10 4.69 -16.89
C VAL A 92 6.05 5.68 -16.41
N LEU A 93 6.50 6.73 -15.71
CA LEU A 93 5.60 7.77 -15.19
C LEU A 93 4.93 8.54 -16.33
N GLU A 94 5.67 8.86 -17.39
CA GLU A 94 5.12 9.55 -18.57
C GLU A 94 4.08 8.70 -19.29
N HIS A 95 4.34 7.40 -19.55
CA HIS A 95 3.36 6.51 -20.15
C HIS A 95 2.09 6.38 -19.29
N ARG A 96 2.23 6.27 -17.96
CA ARG A 96 1.07 6.22 -17.05
C ARG A 96 0.27 7.51 -17.10
N ARG A 97 0.95 8.67 -17.11
CA ARG A 97 0.32 9.98 -17.21
C ARG A 97 -0.48 10.14 -18.52
N ILE A 98 0.08 9.70 -19.65
CA ILE A 98 -0.58 9.76 -20.96
C ILE A 98 -1.77 8.79 -21.02
N ALA A 99 -1.65 7.59 -20.46
CA ALA A 99 -2.77 6.65 -20.39
C ALA A 99 -3.94 7.17 -19.54
N SER A 100 -3.63 7.78 -18.39
CA SER A 100 -4.64 8.46 -17.56
C SER A 100 -5.28 9.65 -18.31
N ALA A 101 -4.47 10.43 -19.05
CA ALA A 101 -4.98 11.53 -19.86
C ALA A 101 -5.94 11.04 -20.95
N ALA A 102 -5.67 9.91 -21.61
CA ALA A 102 -6.59 9.33 -22.60
C ALA A 102 -7.95 9.00 -21.96
N ARG A 103 -7.97 8.39 -20.76
CA ARG A 103 -9.21 8.14 -20.01
C ARG A 103 -9.91 9.45 -19.62
N ASP A 104 -9.19 10.42 -19.09
CA ASP A 104 -9.76 11.66 -18.59
C ASP A 104 -10.33 12.52 -19.74
N LEU A 105 -9.69 12.52 -20.90
CA LEU A 105 -10.23 13.09 -22.16
C LEU A 105 -11.52 12.37 -22.59
N ALA A 106 -11.53 11.04 -22.53
CA ALA A 106 -12.71 10.26 -22.87
C ALA A 106 -13.88 10.47 -21.88
N LEU A 107 -13.58 10.69 -20.58
CA LEU A 107 -14.56 11.09 -19.57
C LEU A 107 -15.07 12.51 -19.81
N ALA A 108 -14.20 13.46 -20.18
CA ALA A 108 -14.61 14.82 -20.54
C ALA A 108 -15.57 14.81 -21.74
N TYR A 109 -15.26 14.03 -22.79
CA TYR A 109 -16.18 13.78 -23.89
C TYR A 109 -17.51 13.19 -23.39
N THR A 110 -17.45 12.17 -22.56
CA THR A 110 -18.64 11.49 -22.03
C THR A 110 -19.58 12.46 -21.30
N ILE A 111 -19.04 13.39 -20.52
CA ILE A 111 -19.86 14.34 -19.74
C ILE A 111 -20.37 15.51 -20.61
N THR A 112 -19.51 16.08 -21.46
CA THR A 112 -19.82 17.31 -22.21
C THR A 112 -20.40 17.06 -23.59
N ASN A 113 -20.18 15.89 -24.17
CA ASN A 113 -20.43 15.54 -25.57
C ASN A 113 -19.62 16.43 -26.57
N ASP A 114 -18.50 17.04 -26.11
CA ASP A 114 -17.61 17.80 -26.98
C ASP A 114 -16.62 16.86 -27.68
N GLY A 115 -16.77 16.74 -29.00
CA GLY A 115 -15.95 15.84 -29.84
C GLY A 115 -14.45 16.14 -29.81
N THR A 116 -14.03 17.36 -29.43
CA THR A 116 -12.59 17.70 -29.37
C THR A 116 -11.85 16.85 -28.35
N TYR A 117 -12.48 16.49 -27.24
CA TYR A 117 -11.90 15.58 -26.26
C TYR A 117 -11.79 14.14 -26.77
N ALA A 118 -12.83 13.66 -27.50
CA ALA A 118 -12.79 12.34 -28.12
C ALA A 118 -11.68 12.24 -29.18
N ASP A 119 -11.50 13.29 -29.97
CA ASP A 119 -10.43 13.38 -30.98
C ASP A 119 -9.04 13.32 -30.33
N ALA A 120 -8.82 14.07 -29.25
CA ALA A 120 -7.55 14.06 -28.52
C ALA A 120 -7.28 12.68 -27.87
N ALA A 121 -8.29 12.03 -27.27
CA ALA A 121 -8.17 10.68 -26.75
C ALA A 121 -7.84 9.65 -27.84
N ARG A 122 -8.56 9.72 -28.98
CA ARG A 122 -8.29 8.89 -30.15
C ARG A 122 -6.85 9.03 -30.63
N ASP A 123 -6.33 10.25 -30.72
CA ASP A 123 -4.97 10.51 -31.22
C ASP A 123 -3.90 9.89 -30.32
N ILE A 124 -4.12 9.85 -29.00
CA ILE A 124 -3.25 9.11 -28.05
C ILE A 124 -3.32 7.60 -28.36
N LEU A 125 -4.52 7.03 -28.47
CA LEU A 125 -4.70 5.60 -28.73
C LEU A 125 -4.08 5.19 -30.08
N MET A 126 -4.23 6.02 -31.10
CA MET A 126 -3.64 5.80 -32.42
C MET A 126 -2.11 5.83 -32.39
N GLN A 127 -1.50 6.77 -31.66
CA GLN A 127 -0.05 6.80 -31.46
C GLN A 127 0.45 5.51 -30.79
N TYR A 128 -0.24 5.04 -29.74
CA TYR A 128 0.10 3.76 -29.13
C TYR A 128 -0.07 2.59 -30.09
N ALA A 129 -1.14 2.54 -30.87
CA ALA A 129 -1.36 1.47 -31.85
C ALA A 129 -0.23 1.41 -32.89
N HIS A 130 0.24 2.55 -33.38
CA HIS A 130 1.38 2.61 -34.30
C HIS A 130 2.71 2.21 -33.64
N ASN A 131 2.90 2.52 -32.35
CA ASN A 131 4.17 2.32 -31.67
C ASN A 131 4.29 0.95 -31.00
N TYR A 132 3.18 0.31 -30.61
CA TYR A 132 3.17 -0.84 -29.72
C TYR A 132 4.03 -2.02 -30.21
N SER A 133 3.97 -2.34 -31.50
CA SER A 133 4.77 -3.41 -32.10
C SER A 133 6.29 -3.12 -32.09
N HIS A 134 6.68 -1.85 -31.97
CA HIS A 134 8.08 -1.41 -31.99
C HIS A 134 8.72 -1.37 -30.60
N TYR A 135 7.93 -1.39 -29.52
CA TYR A 135 8.49 -1.50 -28.18
C TYR A 135 9.13 -2.89 -27.99
N ALA A 136 10.41 -2.89 -27.70
CA ALA A 136 11.18 -4.13 -27.55
C ALA A 136 11.10 -4.75 -26.12
N GLY A 137 10.37 -4.08 -25.21
CA GLY A 137 10.56 -4.30 -23.79
C GLY A 137 11.86 -3.66 -23.32
N GLY A 138 12.04 -3.48 -22.03
CA GLY A 138 13.29 -2.93 -21.52
C GLY A 138 14.42 -3.95 -21.61
N SER A 139 15.61 -3.50 -22.06
CA SER A 139 16.84 -4.29 -22.03
C SER A 139 17.27 -4.65 -20.60
N ASP A 140 16.84 -3.85 -19.63
CA ASP A 140 17.27 -3.91 -18.22
C ASP A 140 16.29 -4.67 -17.31
N ALA A 141 15.36 -5.46 -17.90
CA ALA A 141 14.46 -6.30 -17.12
C ALA A 141 15.25 -7.30 -16.28
N ARG A 142 15.07 -7.24 -14.96
CA ARG A 142 15.67 -8.19 -14.03
C ARG A 142 15.13 -9.60 -14.31
N GLY A 143 15.94 -10.63 -14.07
CA GLY A 143 15.59 -12.02 -14.43
C GLY A 143 14.28 -12.55 -13.82
N TRP A 144 13.82 -11.98 -12.71
CA TRP A 144 12.57 -12.32 -12.05
C TRP A 144 11.34 -11.58 -12.62
N MET A 145 11.54 -10.54 -13.44
CA MET A 145 10.45 -9.78 -14.05
C MET A 145 9.86 -10.56 -15.22
N LEU A 146 8.55 -10.74 -15.21
CA LEU A 146 7.81 -11.15 -16.39
C LEU A 146 7.74 -9.95 -17.35
N LYS A 147 8.33 -10.10 -18.53
CA LYS A 147 8.51 -8.98 -19.45
C LYS A 147 7.18 -8.49 -20.03
N GLY A 148 6.97 -7.19 -19.95
CA GLY A 148 6.04 -6.45 -20.78
C GLY A 148 6.66 -6.08 -22.13
N ARG A 149 5.95 -5.31 -22.93
CA ARG A 149 6.44 -4.75 -24.18
C ARG A 149 6.72 -3.24 -24.04
N VAL A 150 5.76 -2.49 -23.53
CA VAL A 150 5.92 -1.05 -23.23
C VAL A 150 6.80 -0.83 -22.00
N PHE A 151 6.86 -1.82 -21.09
CA PHE A 151 7.61 -1.72 -19.84
C PHE A 151 8.49 -2.96 -19.63
N ASN A 152 9.47 -2.84 -18.74
CA ASN A 152 10.28 -3.99 -18.31
C ASN A 152 9.44 -5.09 -17.65
N GLN A 153 8.27 -4.73 -17.11
CA GLN A 153 7.45 -5.58 -16.27
C GLN A 153 6.01 -5.65 -16.78
N ALA A 154 5.48 -6.85 -17.03
CA ALA A 154 4.12 -7.07 -17.48
C ALA A 154 3.05 -6.58 -16.49
N LEU A 155 3.33 -6.57 -15.17
CA LEU A 155 2.46 -5.98 -14.16
C LEU A 155 2.24 -4.48 -14.43
N THR A 156 3.32 -3.75 -14.70
CA THR A 156 3.24 -2.32 -15.03
C THR A 156 2.42 -2.10 -16.31
N GLU A 157 2.57 -3.00 -17.28
CA GLU A 157 1.81 -2.96 -18.53
C GLU A 157 0.32 -3.27 -18.31
N ALA A 158 0.00 -4.21 -17.44
CA ALA A 158 -1.38 -4.51 -17.06
C ALA A 158 -2.07 -3.29 -16.45
N ILE A 159 -1.44 -2.64 -15.47
CA ILE A 159 -1.98 -1.44 -14.81
C ILE A 159 -2.18 -0.30 -15.83
N TRP A 160 -1.20 -0.08 -16.70
CA TRP A 160 -1.25 0.94 -17.73
C TRP A 160 -2.33 0.68 -18.78
N ALA A 161 -2.62 -0.57 -19.10
CA ALA A 161 -3.58 -0.93 -20.15
C ALA A 161 -5.04 -0.69 -19.76
N ILE A 162 -5.37 -0.65 -18.46
CA ILE A 162 -6.75 -0.41 -18.00
C ILE A 162 -7.27 0.98 -18.42
N PRO A 163 -6.61 2.11 -18.12
CA PRO A 163 -7.08 3.41 -18.60
C PRO A 163 -7.07 3.53 -20.13
N ILE A 164 -6.20 2.83 -20.84
CA ILE A 164 -6.24 2.72 -22.31
C ILE A 164 -7.53 2.02 -22.78
N ALA A 165 -7.90 0.90 -22.16
CA ALA A 165 -9.14 0.20 -22.46
C ALA A 165 -10.38 1.03 -22.12
N HIS A 166 -10.37 1.74 -21.00
CA HIS A 166 -11.43 2.68 -20.61
C HIS A 166 -11.60 3.79 -21.64
N ALA A 167 -10.49 4.42 -22.06
CA ALA A 167 -10.54 5.47 -23.10
C ALA A 167 -11.13 4.94 -24.40
N TYR A 168 -10.68 3.79 -24.88
CA TYR A 168 -11.20 3.15 -26.09
C TYR A 168 -12.71 2.89 -26.00
N ASP A 169 -13.18 2.30 -24.90
CA ASP A 169 -14.60 1.99 -24.72
C ASP A 169 -15.48 3.25 -24.76
N LEU A 170 -15.06 4.30 -24.04
CA LEU A 170 -15.81 5.54 -23.92
C LEU A 170 -15.93 6.34 -25.23
N ILE A 171 -14.90 6.28 -26.10
CA ILE A 171 -14.91 7.02 -27.39
C ILE A 171 -15.23 6.14 -28.59
N ARG A 172 -15.44 4.83 -28.41
CA ARG A 172 -15.56 3.86 -29.50
C ARG A 172 -16.60 4.25 -30.54
N ALA A 173 -17.73 4.82 -30.12
CA ALA A 173 -18.78 5.29 -31.02
C ALA A 173 -18.36 6.45 -31.94
N MET A 174 -17.25 7.15 -31.61
CA MET A 174 -16.69 8.26 -32.40
C MET A 174 -15.62 7.80 -33.40
N LEU A 175 -15.16 6.55 -33.28
CA LEU A 175 -14.13 6.00 -34.16
C LEU A 175 -14.71 5.59 -35.51
N SER A 176 -14.00 5.89 -36.59
CA SER A 176 -14.28 5.26 -37.88
C SER A 176 -13.97 3.76 -37.81
N PRO A 177 -14.58 2.92 -38.67
CA PRO A 177 -14.28 1.48 -38.71
C PRO A 177 -12.80 1.15 -38.87
N ALA A 178 -12.04 1.97 -39.60
CA ALA A 178 -10.59 1.78 -39.77
C ALA A 178 -9.80 2.11 -38.46
N GLN A 179 -10.20 3.15 -37.76
CA GLN A 179 -9.58 3.53 -36.47
C GLN A 179 -9.91 2.49 -35.38
N ASP A 180 -11.18 2.06 -35.28
CA ASP A 180 -11.59 0.99 -34.36
C ASP A 180 -10.79 -0.29 -34.63
N ALA A 181 -10.69 -0.72 -35.88
CA ALA A 181 -9.91 -1.89 -36.26
C ALA A 181 -8.42 -1.76 -35.95
N LEU A 182 -7.81 -0.60 -36.18
CA LEU A 182 -6.40 -0.35 -35.88
C LEU A 182 -6.13 -0.43 -34.37
N ILE A 183 -6.92 0.28 -33.54
CA ILE A 183 -6.75 0.27 -32.10
C ILE A 183 -6.98 -1.15 -31.55
N ALA A 184 -8.01 -1.83 -31.99
CA ALA A 184 -8.31 -3.18 -31.55
C ALA A 184 -7.20 -4.18 -31.91
N ASN A 185 -6.70 -4.16 -33.17
CA ASN A 185 -5.80 -5.19 -33.69
C ASN A 185 -4.32 -4.89 -33.44
N ASP A 186 -3.91 -3.62 -33.44
CA ASP A 186 -2.51 -3.22 -33.33
C ASP A 186 -2.13 -2.71 -31.91
N LEU A 187 -3.14 -2.51 -31.01
CA LEU A 187 -2.89 -2.15 -29.61
C LEU A 187 -3.51 -3.16 -28.64
N LEU A 188 -4.85 -3.27 -28.55
CA LEU A 188 -5.49 -3.99 -27.44
C LEU A 188 -5.26 -5.51 -27.50
N ARG A 189 -5.40 -6.14 -28.69
CA ARG A 189 -5.10 -7.57 -28.84
C ARG A 189 -3.62 -7.91 -28.63
N PRO A 190 -2.64 -7.15 -29.12
CA PRO A 190 -1.22 -7.35 -28.79
C PRO A 190 -0.91 -7.18 -27.31
N ILE A 191 -1.54 -6.22 -26.61
CA ILE A 191 -1.45 -6.11 -25.13
C ILE A 191 -1.96 -7.41 -24.51
N ALA A 192 -3.17 -7.87 -24.85
CA ALA A 192 -3.75 -9.09 -24.31
C ALA A 192 -2.84 -10.32 -24.56
N ALA A 193 -2.23 -10.42 -25.74
CA ALA A 193 -1.27 -11.48 -26.06
C ALA A 193 0.00 -11.41 -25.19
N THR A 194 0.50 -10.22 -24.90
CA THR A 194 1.66 -10.01 -24.02
C THR A 194 1.33 -10.44 -22.59
N LEU A 195 0.19 -9.98 -22.05
CA LEU A 195 -0.25 -10.32 -20.69
C LEU A 195 -0.62 -11.81 -20.55
N THR A 196 -1.17 -12.43 -21.60
CA THR A 196 -1.44 -13.87 -21.62
C THR A 196 -0.16 -14.70 -21.48
N ARG A 197 0.93 -14.31 -22.18
CA ARG A 197 2.24 -14.98 -22.02
C ARG A 197 2.82 -14.79 -20.63
N ALA A 198 2.71 -13.58 -20.08
CA ALA A 198 3.15 -13.30 -18.72
C ALA A 198 2.37 -14.12 -17.69
N GLN A 199 1.05 -14.24 -17.83
CA GLN A 199 0.21 -15.05 -16.96
C GLN A 199 0.58 -16.55 -17.01
N GLN A 200 0.94 -17.08 -18.16
CA GLN A 200 1.43 -18.45 -18.29
C GLN A 200 2.72 -18.68 -17.49
N GLY A 201 3.63 -17.68 -17.49
CA GLY A 201 4.83 -17.70 -16.64
C GLY A 201 4.50 -17.66 -15.15
N GLU A 202 3.57 -16.79 -14.74
CA GLU A 202 3.16 -16.64 -13.34
C GLU A 202 2.50 -17.90 -12.77
N LEU A 203 1.71 -18.60 -13.57
CA LEU A 203 1.12 -19.89 -13.17
C LEU A 203 2.14 -20.94 -12.74
N VAL A 204 3.33 -20.92 -13.36
CA VAL A 204 4.41 -21.85 -13.03
C VAL A 204 5.11 -21.45 -11.74
N HIS A 205 5.25 -20.14 -11.48
CA HIS A 205 6.04 -19.61 -10.36
C HIS A 205 5.20 -19.33 -9.12
N ASN A 206 4.15 -18.53 -9.24
CA ASN A 206 3.29 -18.16 -8.12
C ASN A 206 1.87 -17.77 -8.60
N PRO A 207 0.97 -18.74 -8.82
CA PRO A 207 -0.36 -18.48 -9.37
C PRO A 207 -1.23 -17.57 -8.50
N LYS A 208 -0.91 -17.40 -7.22
CA LYS A 208 -1.66 -16.56 -6.27
C LYS A 208 -1.03 -15.18 -6.03
N SER A 209 -0.03 -14.80 -6.81
CA SER A 209 0.64 -13.51 -6.67
C SER A 209 -0.27 -12.31 -7.00
N ASN A 210 0.04 -11.16 -6.41
CA ASN A 210 -0.60 -9.89 -6.78
C ASN A 210 -0.41 -9.54 -8.28
N TYR A 211 0.66 -10.01 -8.93
CA TYR A 211 0.85 -9.94 -10.39
C TYR A 211 -0.30 -10.57 -11.15
N ASN A 212 -0.65 -11.82 -10.77
CA ASN A 212 -1.72 -12.54 -11.46
C ASN A 212 -3.07 -11.84 -11.30
N ALA A 213 -3.35 -11.20 -10.15
CA ALA A 213 -4.57 -10.42 -9.96
C ALA A 213 -4.74 -9.31 -11.00
N TRP A 214 -3.67 -8.56 -11.30
CA TRP A 214 -3.70 -7.50 -12.31
C TRP A 214 -3.73 -8.06 -13.75
N LEU A 215 -3.03 -9.18 -14.02
CA LEU A 215 -3.14 -9.85 -15.32
C LEU A 215 -4.56 -10.34 -15.56
N ILE A 216 -5.20 -10.95 -14.56
CA ILE A 216 -6.61 -11.36 -14.59
C ILE A 216 -7.51 -10.17 -14.90
N ALA A 217 -7.41 -9.11 -14.10
CA ALA A 217 -8.26 -7.94 -14.24
C ALA A 217 -8.15 -7.31 -15.63
N THR A 218 -6.91 -7.12 -16.09
CA THR A 218 -6.68 -6.47 -17.39
C THR A 218 -7.10 -7.34 -18.56
N LEU A 219 -6.85 -8.65 -18.51
CA LEU A 219 -7.33 -9.58 -19.55
C LEU A 219 -8.86 -9.59 -19.64
N GLY A 220 -9.56 -9.53 -18.51
CA GLY A 220 -11.02 -9.44 -18.48
C GLY A 220 -11.53 -8.10 -19.02
N VAL A 221 -10.96 -6.99 -18.57
CA VAL A 221 -11.30 -5.64 -19.07
C VAL A 221 -11.09 -5.56 -20.59
N LEU A 222 -9.94 -6.05 -21.09
CA LEU A 222 -9.69 -6.11 -22.54
C LEU A 222 -10.66 -7.05 -23.26
N GLY A 223 -10.99 -8.19 -22.65
CA GLY A 223 -11.98 -9.14 -23.19
C GLY A 223 -13.35 -8.48 -23.37
N TYR A 224 -13.85 -7.78 -22.35
CA TYR A 224 -15.10 -7.02 -22.47
C TYR A 224 -15.00 -5.89 -23.50
N ALA A 225 -13.96 -5.07 -23.47
CA ALA A 225 -13.79 -3.98 -24.43
C ALA A 225 -13.76 -4.46 -25.88
N LEU A 226 -13.11 -5.59 -26.14
CA LEU A 226 -13.01 -6.20 -27.47
C LEU A 226 -14.21 -7.07 -27.87
N GLY A 227 -15.07 -7.45 -26.91
CA GLY A 227 -16.09 -8.47 -27.12
C GLY A 227 -15.51 -9.85 -27.38
N ASP A 228 -14.42 -10.21 -26.70
CA ASP A 228 -13.66 -11.44 -26.88
C ASP A 228 -13.95 -12.42 -25.74
N ASP A 229 -14.88 -13.35 -25.99
CA ASP A 229 -15.32 -14.32 -24.99
C ASP A 229 -14.18 -15.22 -24.48
N ALA A 230 -13.19 -15.53 -25.32
CA ALA A 230 -12.06 -16.36 -24.91
C ALA A 230 -11.15 -15.65 -23.91
N LEU A 231 -10.97 -14.34 -24.02
CA LEU A 231 -10.26 -13.54 -23.03
C LEU A 231 -11.05 -13.42 -21.74
N ILE A 232 -12.38 -13.26 -21.82
CA ILE A 232 -13.26 -13.21 -20.64
C ILE A 232 -13.22 -14.53 -19.89
N GLU A 233 -13.40 -15.66 -20.57
CA GLU A 233 -13.32 -17.00 -20.00
C GLU A 233 -11.93 -17.24 -19.36
N ARG A 234 -10.87 -16.86 -20.06
CA ARG A 234 -9.51 -16.95 -19.52
C ARG A 234 -9.35 -16.15 -18.24
N SER A 235 -9.86 -14.92 -18.21
CA SER A 235 -9.79 -14.04 -17.03
C SER A 235 -10.58 -14.56 -15.85
N LEU A 236 -11.73 -15.18 -16.08
CA LEU A 236 -12.66 -15.52 -15.00
C LEU A 236 -12.55 -16.99 -14.59
N ASP A 237 -12.57 -17.90 -15.56
CA ASP A 237 -12.88 -19.31 -15.33
C ASP A 237 -11.67 -20.26 -15.56
N SER A 238 -10.54 -19.75 -16.09
CA SER A 238 -9.34 -20.58 -16.26
C SER A 238 -8.67 -20.93 -14.90
N PRO A 239 -7.78 -21.91 -14.85
CA PRO A 239 -7.00 -22.24 -13.65
C PRO A 239 -6.14 -21.08 -13.14
N ALA A 240 -5.88 -20.06 -13.96
CA ALA A 240 -5.22 -18.81 -13.60
C ALA A 240 -6.20 -17.65 -13.41
N GLY A 241 -7.50 -17.89 -13.58
CA GLY A 241 -8.53 -16.86 -13.58
C GLY A 241 -8.98 -16.42 -12.19
N PHE A 242 -9.94 -15.51 -12.18
CA PHE A 242 -10.46 -14.86 -10.98
C PHE A 242 -10.93 -15.85 -9.90
N HIS A 243 -11.74 -16.86 -10.28
CA HIS A 243 -12.30 -17.81 -9.29
C HIS A 243 -11.21 -18.65 -8.61
N ALA A 244 -10.23 -19.11 -9.38
CA ALA A 244 -9.10 -19.87 -8.84
C ALA A 244 -8.21 -18.98 -7.97
N HIS A 245 -7.93 -17.75 -8.41
CA HIS A 245 -7.10 -16.81 -7.69
C HIS A 245 -7.76 -16.32 -6.39
N LEU A 246 -9.07 -15.98 -6.43
CA LEU A 246 -9.84 -15.60 -5.24
C LEU A 246 -9.77 -16.68 -4.17
N SER A 247 -9.90 -17.96 -4.57
CA SER A 247 -9.85 -19.09 -3.65
C SER A 247 -8.46 -19.37 -3.08
N ALA A 248 -7.40 -19.09 -3.84
CA ALA A 248 -6.02 -19.43 -3.47
C ALA A 248 -5.26 -18.29 -2.77
N ALA A 249 -5.51 -17.04 -3.18
CA ALA A 249 -4.78 -15.87 -2.71
C ALA A 249 -5.46 -15.17 -1.54
N ILE A 250 -6.79 -15.28 -1.41
CA ILE A 250 -7.54 -14.65 -0.32
C ILE A 250 -7.79 -15.67 0.78
N LEU A 251 -7.44 -15.30 2.01
CA LEU A 251 -7.60 -16.14 3.18
C LEU A 251 -9.05 -16.10 3.72
N PRO A 252 -9.45 -17.02 4.60
CA PRO A 252 -10.82 -17.06 5.12
C PRO A 252 -11.26 -15.80 5.88
N ASP A 253 -10.31 -15.02 6.42
CA ASP A 253 -10.59 -13.72 7.05
C ASP A 253 -10.70 -12.56 6.05
N GLY A 254 -10.72 -12.86 4.75
CA GLY A 254 -10.86 -11.88 3.67
C GLY A 254 -9.55 -11.18 3.30
N PHE A 255 -8.44 -11.47 3.97
CA PHE A 255 -7.17 -10.80 3.69
C PHE A 255 -6.34 -11.53 2.62
N GLU A 256 -5.57 -10.81 1.85
CA GLU A 256 -4.65 -11.33 0.84
C GLU A 256 -3.40 -11.95 1.50
N TYR A 257 -2.92 -13.09 1.01
CA TYR A 257 -1.95 -13.98 1.66
C TYR A 257 -0.56 -13.36 1.91
N GLU A 258 -0.17 -12.30 1.19
CA GLU A 258 1.13 -11.64 1.39
C GLU A 258 1.19 -10.85 2.71
N GLY A 259 0.02 -10.56 3.31
CA GLY A 259 -0.09 -9.93 4.62
C GLY A 259 0.38 -8.48 4.65
N THR A 260 0.27 -7.77 3.53
CA THR A 260 0.53 -6.34 3.48
C THR A 260 -0.76 -5.59 3.18
N PRO A 261 -1.14 -4.56 3.93
CA PRO A 261 -2.33 -3.76 3.62
C PRO A 261 -2.27 -3.11 2.24
N TYR A 262 -1.07 -2.73 1.80
CA TYR A 262 -0.87 -2.14 0.47
C TYR A 262 -1.19 -3.14 -0.65
N TYR A 263 -0.55 -4.32 -0.65
CA TYR A 263 -0.80 -5.34 -1.69
C TYR A 263 -2.20 -5.93 -1.61
N HIS A 264 -2.77 -5.99 -0.41
CA HIS A 264 -4.17 -6.35 -0.24
C HIS A 264 -5.11 -5.40 -0.99
N ASN A 265 -4.98 -4.06 -0.79
CA ASN A 265 -5.77 -3.08 -1.55
C ASN A 265 -5.45 -3.12 -3.04
N PHE A 266 -4.19 -3.35 -3.39
CA PHE A 266 -3.73 -3.46 -4.77
C PHE A 266 -4.45 -4.61 -5.52
N VAL A 267 -4.61 -5.78 -4.88
CA VAL A 267 -5.39 -6.90 -5.42
C VAL A 267 -6.89 -6.60 -5.41
N ALA A 268 -7.40 -6.00 -4.31
CA ALA A 268 -8.81 -5.64 -4.21
C ALA A 268 -9.23 -4.64 -5.29
N LEU A 269 -8.39 -3.65 -5.60
CA LEU A 269 -8.65 -2.70 -6.69
C LEU A 269 -8.70 -3.40 -8.05
N ALA A 270 -7.75 -4.29 -8.33
CA ALA A 270 -7.74 -5.06 -9.58
C ALA A 270 -9.06 -5.85 -9.77
N TYR A 271 -9.49 -6.55 -8.73
CA TYR A 271 -10.76 -7.29 -8.76
C TYR A 271 -11.98 -6.37 -8.88
N THR A 272 -11.94 -5.22 -8.22
CA THR A 272 -13.03 -4.23 -8.29
C THR A 272 -13.20 -3.69 -9.71
N LEU A 273 -12.10 -3.36 -10.40
CA LEU A 273 -12.15 -2.88 -11.79
C LEU A 273 -12.66 -3.96 -12.75
N LEU A 274 -12.26 -5.21 -12.56
CA LEU A 274 -12.80 -6.36 -13.30
C LEU A 274 -14.29 -6.54 -13.04
N ALA A 275 -14.71 -6.46 -11.77
CA ALA A 275 -16.10 -6.64 -11.37
C ALA A 275 -17.01 -5.56 -11.96
N GLU A 276 -16.55 -4.31 -12.06
CA GLU A 276 -17.32 -3.24 -12.71
C GLU A 276 -17.51 -3.51 -14.21
N ALA A 277 -16.48 -3.95 -14.92
CA ALA A 277 -16.58 -4.33 -16.33
C ALA A 277 -17.53 -5.54 -16.52
N ALA A 278 -17.42 -6.54 -15.65
CA ALA A 278 -18.32 -7.71 -15.66
C ALA A 278 -19.78 -7.31 -15.38
N ARG A 279 -20.02 -6.45 -14.39
CA ARG A 279 -21.33 -5.93 -14.01
C ARG A 279 -21.99 -5.16 -15.16
N ALA A 280 -21.25 -4.33 -15.90
CA ALA A 280 -21.77 -3.64 -17.06
C ALA A 280 -22.29 -4.60 -18.15
N ASN A 281 -21.87 -5.87 -18.10
CA ASN A 281 -22.25 -6.94 -19.02
C ASN A 281 -23.16 -8.01 -18.34
N GLY A 282 -23.76 -7.72 -17.19
CA GLY A 282 -24.74 -8.56 -16.54
C GLY A 282 -24.14 -9.74 -15.72
N ARG A 283 -22.82 -9.74 -15.46
CA ARG A 283 -22.16 -10.74 -14.60
C ARG A 283 -21.74 -10.10 -13.27
N ASP A 284 -22.28 -10.60 -12.16
CA ASP A 284 -22.06 -10.05 -10.82
C ASP A 284 -20.95 -10.81 -10.08
N LEU A 285 -19.71 -10.31 -10.17
CA LEU A 285 -18.57 -10.88 -9.43
C LEU A 285 -18.58 -10.50 -7.93
N TYR A 286 -19.39 -9.52 -7.51
CA TYR A 286 -19.54 -9.20 -6.09
C TYR A 286 -20.35 -10.26 -5.34
N ALA A 287 -21.21 -10.99 -6.03
CA ALA A 287 -21.94 -12.13 -5.46
C ALA A 287 -21.11 -13.40 -5.33
N GLU A 288 -19.97 -13.48 -6.05
CA GLU A 288 -19.12 -14.67 -6.06
C GLU A 288 -18.44 -14.91 -4.70
N ARG A 289 -18.32 -16.20 -4.34
CA ARG A 289 -17.71 -16.65 -3.08
C ARG A 289 -16.75 -17.81 -3.34
N GLY A 290 -15.56 -17.72 -2.76
CA GLY A 290 -14.65 -18.86 -2.68
C GLY A 290 -15.12 -19.90 -1.66
N PRO A 291 -14.47 -21.09 -1.62
CA PRO A 291 -14.88 -22.21 -0.76
C PRO A 291 -14.90 -21.91 0.75
N ALA A 292 -14.10 -20.95 1.22
CA ALA A 292 -14.04 -20.52 2.62
C ALA A 292 -14.71 -19.14 2.85
N GLY A 293 -15.59 -18.72 1.93
CA GLY A 293 -16.31 -17.45 2.02
C GLY A 293 -15.57 -16.23 1.48
N GLN A 294 -14.41 -16.43 0.84
CA GLN A 294 -13.64 -15.34 0.23
C GLN A 294 -14.50 -14.59 -0.79
N SER A 295 -14.42 -13.27 -0.80
CA SER A 295 -15.14 -12.42 -1.73
C SER A 295 -14.49 -11.04 -1.81
N ILE A 296 -14.82 -10.27 -2.84
CA ILE A 296 -14.36 -8.88 -2.97
C ILE A 296 -14.84 -8.04 -1.77
N GLU A 297 -16.09 -8.24 -1.34
CA GLU A 297 -16.64 -7.55 -0.18
C GLU A 297 -15.92 -7.90 1.12
N ALA A 298 -15.54 -9.17 1.32
CA ALA A 298 -14.75 -9.61 2.47
C ALA A 298 -13.37 -8.94 2.49
N MET A 299 -12.74 -8.77 1.32
CA MET A 299 -11.48 -8.03 1.20
C MET A 299 -11.63 -6.58 1.65
N TRP A 300 -12.64 -5.87 1.14
CA TRP A 300 -12.90 -4.48 1.55
C TRP A 300 -13.14 -4.37 3.07
N SER A 301 -13.94 -5.27 3.63
CA SER A 301 -14.25 -5.27 5.07
C SER A 301 -13.03 -5.58 5.92
N ALA A 302 -12.19 -6.53 5.51
CA ALA A 302 -10.97 -6.90 6.23
C ALA A 302 -9.99 -5.70 6.31
N LEU A 303 -9.74 -5.00 5.21
CA LEU A 303 -8.85 -3.84 5.22
C LEU A 303 -9.43 -2.67 6.01
N ALA A 304 -10.71 -2.33 5.83
CA ALA A 304 -11.37 -1.26 6.57
C ALA A 304 -11.34 -1.51 8.09
N SER A 305 -11.43 -2.78 8.51
CA SER A 305 -11.38 -3.15 9.92
C SER A 305 -10.04 -2.84 10.60
N LEU A 306 -8.96 -2.73 9.82
CA LEU A 306 -7.62 -2.40 10.35
C LEU A 306 -7.41 -0.89 10.52
N ALA A 307 -8.20 -0.02 9.88
CA ALA A 307 -7.97 1.42 9.89
C ALA A 307 -7.89 1.99 11.31
N PHE A 308 -6.96 2.91 11.56
CA PHE A 308 -6.86 3.69 12.79
C PHE A 308 -7.95 4.78 12.86
N ALA A 309 -8.05 5.47 14.01
CA ALA A 309 -9.11 6.45 14.27
C ALA A 309 -9.15 7.62 13.29
N ASP A 310 -8.03 7.95 12.66
CA ASP A 310 -7.90 8.97 11.62
C ASP A 310 -8.15 8.44 10.19
N GLY A 311 -8.52 7.17 10.05
CA GLY A 311 -8.70 6.50 8.75
C GLY A 311 -7.39 6.04 8.08
N SER A 312 -6.24 6.26 8.69
CA SER A 312 -4.99 5.71 8.18
C SER A 312 -4.94 4.20 8.35
N ILE A 313 -4.34 3.51 7.39
CA ILE A 313 -4.17 2.06 7.43
C ILE A 313 -2.79 1.75 8.03
N PRO A 314 -2.70 0.80 8.99
CA PRO A 314 -1.40 0.36 9.54
C PRO A 314 -0.44 -0.05 8.43
N GLN A 315 0.81 0.36 8.54
CA GLN A 315 1.85 -0.09 7.63
C GLN A 315 2.44 -1.40 8.17
N ILE A 316 2.28 -2.47 7.42
CA ILE A 316 2.77 -3.80 7.76
C ILE A 316 3.47 -4.35 6.54
N ASN A 317 4.70 -4.81 6.72
CA ASN A 317 5.49 -5.33 5.61
C ASN A 317 5.75 -4.26 4.52
N ASP A 318 6.01 -4.66 3.26
CA ASP A 318 6.21 -3.72 2.17
C ASP A 318 4.92 -3.00 1.78
N GLY A 319 5.05 -1.76 1.43
CA GLY A 319 4.00 -1.00 0.78
C GLY A 319 3.70 0.33 1.42
N ALA A 320 2.68 0.99 0.87
CA ALA A 320 2.48 2.41 0.98
C ALA A 320 3.78 3.16 0.68
N TYR A 321 4.31 2.94 -0.55
CA TYR A 321 5.55 3.61 -1.02
C TYR A 321 5.34 5.11 -1.04
N HIS A 322 5.83 5.80 -0.04
CA HIS A 322 5.52 7.21 0.26
C HIS A 322 6.14 8.22 -0.69
N SER A 323 6.17 7.93 -1.95
CA SER A 323 6.67 8.89 -2.92
C SER A 323 5.63 9.91 -3.39
N SER A 324 4.34 9.70 -3.10
CA SER A 324 3.30 10.47 -3.79
C SER A 324 1.95 10.60 -3.09
N GLY A 325 1.77 10.12 -1.87
CA GLY A 325 0.43 10.03 -1.26
C GLY A 325 -0.52 9.08 -2.03
N SER A 326 0.03 8.24 -2.90
CA SER A 326 -0.72 7.38 -3.81
C SER A 326 -1.61 6.38 -3.09
N PHE A 327 -1.18 5.86 -1.93
CA PHE A 327 -1.96 4.83 -1.23
C PHE A 327 -3.32 5.34 -0.75
N ALA A 328 -3.39 6.57 -0.21
CA ALA A 328 -4.67 7.18 0.15
C ALA A 328 -5.58 7.40 -1.07
N SER A 329 -5.00 7.68 -2.25
CA SER A 329 -5.75 7.77 -3.51
C SER A 329 -6.30 6.42 -3.95
N GLU A 330 -5.48 5.38 -3.91
CA GLU A 330 -5.88 4.01 -4.26
C GLU A 330 -6.94 3.47 -3.30
N ILE A 331 -6.84 3.76 -1.99
CA ILE A 331 -7.88 3.48 -1.01
C ILE A 331 -9.19 4.19 -1.40
N CYS A 332 -9.15 5.49 -1.68
CA CYS A 332 -10.35 6.22 -2.08
C CYS A 332 -10.95 5.66 -3.37
N GLU A 333 -10.13 5.32 -4.38
CA GLU A 333 -10.61 4.72 -5.63
C GLU A 333 -11.36 3.40 -5.39
N THR A 334 -10.79 2.53 -4.56
CA THR A 334 -11.41 1.25 -4.19
C THR A 334 -12.71 1.47 -3.40
N TYR A 335 -12.67 2.31 -2.37
CA TYR A 335 -13.79 2.43 -1.43
C TYR A 335 -14.94 3.30 -1.92
N GLU A 336 -14.75 4.18 -2.92
CA GLU A 336 -15.87 4.82 -3.62
C GLU A 336 -16.77 3.77 -4.28
N ILE A 337 -16.16 2.77 -4.91
CA ILE A 337 -16.91 1.67 -5.52
C ILE A 337 -17.48 0.75 -4.42
N ALA A 338 -16.67 0.38 -3.43
CA ALA A 338 -17.11 -0.46 -2.33
C ALA A 338 -18.34 0.10 -1.61
N PHE A 339 -18.32 1.39 -1.30
CA PHE A 339 -19.47 2.08 -0.69
C PHE A 339 -20.68 2.10 -1.63
N ALA A 340 -20.49 2.43 -2.89
CA ALA A 340 -21.57 2.45 -3.88
C ALA A 340 -22.23 1.06 -4.08
N ARG A 341 -21.52 -0.04 -3.86
CA ARG A 341 -22.03 -1.41 -4.03
C ARG A 341 -22.65 -2.01 -2.76
N THR A 342 -22.26 -1.52 -1.59
CA THR A 342 -22.67 -2.13 -0.32
C THR A 342 -23.45 -1.21 0.61
N ASN A 343 -23.29 0.09 0.45
CA ASN A 343 -23.80 1.14 1.34
C ASN A 343 -23.39 0.95 2.83
N LYS A 344 -22.21 0.32 3.08
CA LYS A 344 -21.72 0.06 4.43
C LYS A 344 -21.19 1.33 5.08
N PRO A 345 -21.62 1.67 6.31
CA PRO A 345 -21.23 2.92 6.97
C PRO A 345 -19.73 2.99 7.27
N GLU A 346 -19.06 1.86 7.51
CA GLU A 346 -17.61 1.79 7.72
C GLU A 346 -16.80 2.24 6.48
N PHE A 347 -17.30 1.97 5.27
CA PHE A 347 -16.65 2.42 4.03
C PHE A 347 -16.84 3.92 3.80
N ALA A 348 -18.03 4.43 4.09
CA ALA A 348 -18.29 5.86 4.04
C ALA A 348 -17.46 6.63 5.08
N TRP A 349 -17.33 6.07 6.30
CA TRP A 349 -16.48 6.64 7.34
C TRP A 349 -15.00 6.69 6.88
N LEU A 350 -14.46 5.59 6.35
CA LEU A 350 -13.09 5.52 5.86
C LEU A 350 -12.81 6.56 4.76
N LEU A 351 -13.73 6.69 3.80
CA LEU A 351 -13.66 7.73 2.77
C LEU A 351 -13.67 9.14 3.37
N ASN A 352 -14.56 9.41 4.32
CA ASN A 352 -14.67 10.72 4.95
C ASN A 352 -13.40 11.10 5.71
N GLN A 353 -12.79 10.16 6.45
CA GLN A 353 -11.51 10.40 7.10
C GLN A 353 -10.39 10.73 6.10
N ASN A 354 -10.28 9.98 5.01
CA ASN A 354 -9.30 10.25 3.98
C ASN A 354 -9.53 11.61 3.29
N TYR A 355 -10.77 11.95 2.97
CA TYR A 355 -11.12 13.23 2.33
C TYR A 355 -11.08 14.44 3.28
N ALA A 356 -10.98 14.24 4.58
CA ALA A 356 -10.69 15.33 5.51
C ALA A 356 -9.29 15.95 5.28
N HIS A 357 -8.37 15.20 4.66
CA HIS A 357 -6.98 15.59 4.45
C HIS A 357 -6.58 15.73 2.98
N ARG A 358 -7.51 15.48 2.04
CA ARG A 358 -7.29 15.57 0.60
C ARG A 358 -8.61 15.88 -0.13
N PRO A 359 -8.57 16.44 -1.35
CA PRO A 359 -9.76 16.60 -2.17
C PRO A 359 -10.35 15.24 -2.58
N ARG A 360 -11.65 15.19 -2.81
CA ARG A 360 -12.34 14.06 -3.46
C ARG A 360 -12.10 14.19 -4.97
N ASP A 361 -11.05 13.56 -5.47
CA ASP A 361 -10.51 13.75 -6.83
C ASP A 361 -10.41 12.48 -7.67
N VAL A 362 -10.88 11.34 -7.13
CA VAL A 362 -10.79 10.06 -7.84
C VAL A 362 -11.89 9.93 -8.90
N TRP A 363 -11.50 9.49 -10.09
CA TRP A 363 -12.40 9.33 -11.23
C TRP A 363 -13.52 8.31 -10.97
N SER A 364 -13.25 7.28 -10.14
CA SER A 364 -14.23 6.26 -9.77
C SER A 364 -15.42 6.83 -9.01
N ALA A 365 -15.22 7.88 -8.21
CA ALA A 365 -16.31 8.58 -7.55
C ALA A 365 -17.27 9.20 -8.58
N LEU A 366 -16.76 9.83 -9.64
CA LEU A 366 -17.58 10.42 -10.70
C LEU A 366 -18.47 9.39 -11.38
N LEU A 367 -17.95 8.20 -11.66
CA LEU A 367 -18.68 7.15 -12.38
C LEU A 367 -19.59 6.30 -11.49
N PHE A 368 -19.17 6.00 -10.27
CA PHE A 368 -19.81 4.95 -9.47
C PHE A 368 -20.43 5.42 -8.15
N ALA A 369 -19.98 6.55 -7.56
CA ALA A 369 -20.54 7.03 -6.29
C ALA A 369 -22.05 7.28 -6.39
N GLU A 370 -22.79 6.90 -5.35
CA GLU A 370 -24.24 7.07 -5.34
C GLU A 370 -24.71 8.17 -4.40
N HIS A 371 -23.92 8.49 -3.35
CA HIS A 371 -24.34 9.36 -2.27
C HIS A 371 -23.26 10.37 -1.87
N ASP A 372 -23.72 11.40 -1.16
CA ASP A 372 -22.85 12.29 -0.41
C ASP A 372 -22.37 11.55 0.85
N ILE A 373 -21.07 11.59 1.10
CA ILE A 373 -20.42 10.91 2.24
C ILE A 373 -20.24 11.83 3.46
N THR A 374 -20.72 13.10 3.39
CA THR A 374 -20.37 14.16 4.35
C THR A 374 -20.98 14.01 5.76
N ASN A 375 -21.91 13.10 6.00
CA ASN A 375 -22.60 12.96 7.29
C ASN A 375 -22.50 11.55 7.89
N THR A 376 -21.35 10.90 7.74
CA THR A 376 -21.15 9.55 8.29
C THR A 376 -20.76 9.61 9.75
N VAL A 377 -21.56 8.98 10.60
CA VAL A 377 -21.21 8.71 12.00
C VAL A 377 -20.11 7.64 12.00
N MET A 378 -19.09 7.82 12.84
CA MET A 378 -18.09 6.79 13.06
C MET A 378 -18.78 5.50 13.52
N PRO A 379 -18.61 4.39 12.80
CA PRO A 379 -19.17 3.12 13.25
C PRO A 379 -18.50 2.66 14.54
N PRO A 380 -19.12 1.78 15.32
CA PRO A 380 -18.45 1.14 16.45
C PRO A 380 -17.14 0.48 15.98
N ARG A 381 -16.04 0.78 16.66
CA ARG A 381 -14.71 0.31 16.29
C ARG A 381 -14.21 -0.68 17.34
N GLU A 382 -14.57 -1.93 17.14
CA GLU A 382 -14.12 -3.02 18.02
C GLU A 382 -12.66 -3.39 17.74
N SER A 383 -12.01 -4.00 18.72
CA SER A 383 -10.73 -4.68 18.51
C SER A 383 -10.92 -5.83 17.52
N VAL A 384 -9.97 -6.00 16.60
CA VAL A 384 -10.04 -7.01 15.54
C VAL A 384 -8.81 -7.91 15.56
N CYS A 385 -9.01 -9.20 15.29
CA CYS A 385 -7.96 -10.18 15.11
C CYS A 385 -8.24 -11.03 13.87
N LEU A 386 -7.53 -10.74 12.79
CA LEU A 386 -7.55 -11.51 11.55
C LEU A 386 -6.56 -12.68 11.71
N GLN A 387 -7.07 -13.82 12.17
CA GLN A 387 -6.23 -14.92 12.66
C GLN A 387 -5.50 -15.67 11.54
N TYR A 388 -6.10 -15.76 10.34
CA TYR A 388 -5.49 -16.48 9.22
C TYR A 388 -4.30 -15.72 8.63
N ILE A 389 -4.43 -14.40 8.49
CA ILE A 389 -3.31 -13.57 8.06
C ILE A 389 -2.38 -13.21 9.21
N GLY A 390 -2.85 -13.26 10.45
CA GLY A 390 -2.08 -12.93 11.64
C GLY A 390 -1.83 -11.44 11.82
N ILE A 391 -2.89 -10.65 11.79
CA ILE A 391 -2.88 -9.21 12.10
C ILE A 391 -3.94 -8.93 13.14
N ALA A 392 -3.58 -8.25 14.22
CA ALA A 392 -4.55 -7.76 15.19
C ALA A 392 -4.44 -6.25 15.40
N VAL A 393 -5.58 -5.61 15.66
CA VAL A 393 -5.65 -4.22 16.12
C VAL A 393 -6.43 -4.19 17.43
N VAL A 394 -5.76 -3.76 18.48
CA VAL A 394 -6.30 -3.63 19.83
C VAL A 394 -6.81 -2.21 20.02
N ARG A 395 -8.05 -2.05 20.44
CA ARG A 395 -8.74 -0.77 20.63
C ARG A 395 -9.49 -0.75 21.94
N ASP A 396 -9.78 0.44 22.43
CA ASP A 396 -10.74 0.67 23.52
C ASP A 396 -11.64 1.89 23.22
N ASP A 397 -12.67 2.08 24.05
CA ASP A 397 -13.63 3.17 23.88
C ASP A 397 -13.02 4.57 24.11
N ALA A 398 -11.85 4.66 24.75
CA ALA A 398 -11.17 5.94 24.97
C ALA A 398 -10.57 6.51 23.67
N ASN A 399 -10.35 5.69 22.65
CA ASN A 399 -9.79 6.03 21.34
C ASN A 399 -8.49 6.87 21.38
N ALA A 400 -7.79 6.83 22.52
CA ALA A 400 -6.57 7.61 22.72
C ALA A 400 -5.37 6.96 22.04
N GLN A 401 -5.34 5.64 22.06
CA GLN A 401 -4.28 4.80 21.49
C GLN A 401 -4.91 3.56 20.84
N GLU A 402 -4.31 3.11 19.75
CA GLU A 402 -4.66 1.87 19.07
C GLU A 402 -3.38 1.13 18.72
N ILE A 403 -3.36 -0.17 18.91
CA ILE A 403 -2.15 -0.97 18.75
C ILE A 403 -2.36 -2.00 17.65
N CYS A 404 -1.54 -1.93 16.60
CA CYS A 404 -1.49 -2.93 15.56
C CYS A 404 -0.28 -3.85 15.74
N VAL A 405 -0.47 -5.16 15.57
CA VAL A 405 0.59 -6.15 15.67
C VAL A 405 0.48 -7.22 14.58
N PRO A 406 1.52 -7.39 13.74
CA PRO A 406 1.64 -8.52 12.82
C PRO A 406 2.22 -9.74 13.57
N PHE A 407 1.53 -10.90 13.45
CA PHE A 407 2.01 -12.17 13.97
C PHE A 407 1.87 -13.33 12.95
N GLY A 408 1.44 -13.03 11.73
CA GLY A 408 1.23 -14.01 10.67
C GLY A 408 2.52 -14.63 10.12
N PRO A 409 2.40 -15.50 9.11
CA PRO A 409 3.53 -16.15 8.47
C PRO A 409 4.42 -15.15 7.73
N TYR A 410 5.70 -15.52 7.55
CA TYR A 410 6.58 -14.84 6.62
C TYR A 410 6.21 -15.26 5.19
N ALA A 411 5.67 -14.34 4.41
CA ALA A 411 5.11 -14.62 3.09
C ALA A 411 6.07 -14.33 1.91
N GLY A 412 7.37 -14.14 2.19
CA GLY A 412 8.38 -13.97 1.14
C GLY A 412 8.91 -12.55 1.00
N SER A 413 9.13 -12.08 -0.23
CA SER A 413 9.90 -10.86 -0.54
C SER A 413 9.31 -9.56 0.00
N HIS A 414 7.99 -9.53 0.26
CA HIS A 414 7.30 -8.37 0.83
C HIS A 414 7.29 -8.35 2.36
N SER A 415 7.66 -9.46 3.02
CA SER A 415 7.63 -9.55 4.47
C SER A 415 8.84 -8.89 5.13
N HIS A 416 8.62 -8.34 6.33
CA HIS A 416 9.66 -7.83 7.20
C HIS A 416 9.99 -8.85 8.31
N LEU A 417 11.14 -8.69 8.95
CA LEU A 417 11.60 -9.53 10.06
C LEU A 417 11.19 -8.90 11.40
N ASP A 418 9.89 -8.76 11.61
CA ASP A 418 9.28 -7.94 12.67
C ASP A 418 8.14 -8.66 13.43
N ARG A 419 8.16 -10.00 13.45
CA ARG A 419 7.09 -10.75 14.14
C ARG A 419 6.95 -10.31 15.58
N LEU A 420 5.69 -10.08 16.01
CA LEU A 420 5.29 -9.45 17.28
C LEU A 420 5.77 -8.00 17.45
N GLY A 421 6.25 -7.33 16.38
CA GLY A 421 6.47 -5.89 16.36
C GLY A 421 5.14 -5.16 16.53
N ILE A 422 5.13 -4.00 17.21
CA ILE A 422 3.90 -3.23 17.41
C ILE A 422 4.00 -1.85 16.78
N GLN A 423 2.85 -1.37 16.34
CA GLN A 423 2.64 0.04 16.03
C GLN A 423 1.66 0.59 17.05
N ILE A 424 1.97 1.74 17.62
CA ILE A 424 1.09 2.41 18.57
C ILE A 424 0.64 3.74 17.99
N PHE A 425 -0.57 3.76 17.46
CA PHE A 425 -1.17 5.00 16.97
C PHE A 425 -1.53 5.91 18.17
N PRO A 426 -1.20 7.22 18.11
CA PRO A 426 -0.58 7.91 16.97
C PRO A 426 0.94 8.10 17.09
N TRP A 427 1.61 7.63 18.13
CA TRP A 427 2.93 8.11 18.54
C TRP A 427 4.12 7.16 18.29
N SER A 428 3.88 5.96 17.80
CA SER A 428 4.95 4.98 17.51
C SER A 428 4.52 4.07 16.36
N THR A 429 4.56 4.62 15.15
CA THR A 429 4.12 3.93 13.93
C THR A 429 5.28 3.20 13.24
N ASP A 430 4.97 2.38 12.25
CA ASP A 430 5.98 1.70 11.44
C ASP A 430 6.83 2.70 10.62
N PRO A 431 8.11 2.39 10.32
CA PRO A 431 8.93 3.27 9.51
C PRO A 431 8.48 3.37 8.05
N GLY A 432 7.60 2.48 7.59
CA GLY A 432 7.15 2.41 6.20
C GLY A 432 8.18 1.74 5.29
N THR A 433 7.99 1.86 3.99
CA THR A 433 8.83 1.24 2.98
C THR A 433 9.21 2.22 1.88
N PRO A 434 10.50 2.40 1.55
CA PRO A 434 10.94 3.18 0.40
C PRO A 434 10.77 2.37 -0.89
N LEU A 435 10.94 3.03 -2.04
CA LEU A 435 10.97 2.35 -3.34
C LEU A 435 12.06 1.26 -3.39
N TYR A 436 11.85 0.21 -4.16
CA TYR A 436 12.77 -0.95 -4.22
C TYR A 436 14.19 -0.63 -4.72
N GLY A 437 14.38 0.45 -5.46
CA GLY A 437 15.70 0.91 -5.90
C GLY A 437 16.60 1.43 -4.76
N VAL A 438 16.09 1.50 -3.51
CA VAL A 438 16.85 1.95 -2.34
C VAL A 438 17.49 0.76 -1.62
N GLU A 439 18.82 0.76 -1.46
CA GLU A 439 19.54 -0.29 -0.73
C GLU A 439 19.05 -0.43 0.72
N ALA A 440 18.75 0.69 1.37
CA ALA A 440 18.28 0.71 2.75
C ALA A 440 16.96 -0.03 2.96
N ARG A 441 16.17 -0.31 1.90
CA ARG A 441 14.97 -1.15 2.05
C ARG A 441 15.32 -2.50 2.69
N ALA A 442 16.24 -3.23 2.13
CA ALA A 442 16.65 -4.54 2.66
C ALA A 442 17.59 -4.41 3.87
N ALA A 443 18.44 -3.38 3.92
CA ALA A 443 19.44 -3.20 4.95
C ALA A 443 18.90 -2.61 6.26
N TRP A 444 17.75 -1.90 6.21
CA TRP A 444 17.13 -1.28 7.37
C TRP A 444 15.63 -1.59 7.45
N PHE A 445 14.80 -1.13 6.50
CA PHE A 445 13.34 -1.12 6.64
C PHE A 445 12.72 -2.51 6.81
N GLN A 446 13.34 -3.55 6.26
CA GLN A 446 12.89 -4.94 6.43
C GLN A 446 13.52 -5.64 7.66
N GLN A 447 14.42 -4.97 8.38
CA GLN A 447 15.16 -5.57 9.49
C GLN A 447 14.45 -5.36 10.82
N THR A 448 14.60 -6.31 11.73
CA THR A 448 13.99 -6.30 13.06
C THR A 448 14.25 -4.99 13.82
N ALA A 449 15.46 -4.44 13.73
CA ALA A 449 15.84 -3.22 14.44
C ALA A 449 15.15 -1.94 13.94
N ALA A 450 14.43 -2.00 12.82
CA ALA A 450 13.63 -0.87 12.33
C ALA A 450 12.23 -0.78 12.96
N HIS A 451 11.83 -1.81 13.73
CA HIS A 451 10.49 -1.98 14.27
C HIS A 451 10.47 -1.99 15.80
N ASN A 452 9.30 -1.80 16.40
CA ASN A 452 9.13 -1.83 17.87
C ASN A 452 9.05 -3.28 18.35
N VAL A 453 10.19 -3.93 18.42
CA VAL A 453 10.33 -5.33 18.76
C VAL A 453 11.68 -5.58 19.41
N VAL A 454 11.89 -6.76 19.97
CA VAL A 454 13.18 -7.16 20.54
C VAL A 454 14.12 -7.69 19.48
N VAL A 455 15.38 -7.24 19.55
CA VAL A 455 16.53 -7.82 18.83
C VAL A 455 17.35 -8.64 19.82
N VAL A 456 17.74 -9.85 19.45
CA VAL A 456 18.56 -10.74 20.28
C VAL A 456 19.98 -10.84 19.68
N ASP A 457 20.99 -10.61 20.52
CA ASP A 457 22.42 -10.64 20.15
C ASP A 457 22.77 -9.80 18.91
N GLY A 458 22.07 -8.68 18.72
CA GLY A 458 22.26 -7.79 17.57
C GLY A 458 21.81 -8.38 16.22
N LYS A 459 21.09 -9.49 16.21
CA LYS A 459 20.67 -10.21 15.00
C LYS A 459 19.18 -9.97 14.70
N ALA A 460 18.86 -9.94 13.41
CA ALA A 460 17.46 -9.92 12.98
C ALA A 460 16.78 -11.27 13.29
N GLN A 461 15.46 -11.25 13.41
CA GLN A 461 14.64 -12.46 13.50
C GLN A 461 14.85 -13.37 12.30
N ALA A 462 14.73 -14.67 12.50
CA ALA A 462 14.56 -15.61 11.40
C ALA A 462 13.16 -15.45 10.77
N PRO A 463 13.01 -15.70 9.45
CA PRO A 463 11.69 -15.79 8.85
C PRO A 463 10.81 -16.83 9.57
N CYS A 464 9.74 -16.40 10.19
CA CYS A 464 8.87 -17.27 10.99
C CYS A 464 7.41 -16.80 10.95
N ALA A 465 6.53 -17.60 11.54
CA ALA A 465 5.17 -17.22 11.91
C ALA A 465 5.09 -17.03 13.43
N GLY A 466 4.34 -16.05 13.88
CA GLY A 466 3.89 -15.96 15.26
C GLY A 466 2.69 -16.87 15.50
N GLN A 467 2.36 -17.03 16.76
CA GLN A 467 1.25 -17.86 17.23
C GLN A 467 0.35 -17.04 18.16
N LEU A 468 -0.95 -17.07 17.90
CA LEU A 468 -1.96 -16.55 18.81
C LEU A 468 -2.14 -17.53 19.98
N LEU A 469 -1.78 -17.12 21.18
CA LEU A 469 -1.96 -17.90 22.40
C LEU A 469 -3.31 -17.61 23.05
N ASN A 470 -3.70 -16.33 23.09
CA ASN A 470 -4.99 -15.92 23.67
C ASN A 470 -5.45 -14.58 23.09
N TRP A 471 -6.78 -14.44 22.95
CA TRP A 471 -7.47 -13.21 22.54
C TRP A 471 -8.74 -13.04 23.36
N ILE A 472 -8.81 -11.97 24.15
CA ILE A 472 -9.94 -11.67 25.02
C ILE A 472 -10.38 -10.24 24.78
N VAL A 473 -11.63 -10.04 24.41
CA VAL A 473 -12.27 -8.74 24.29
C VAL A 473 -13.37 -8.66 25.34
N SER A 474 -13.35 -7.64 26.16
CA SER A 474 -14.38 -7.35 27.14
C SER A 474 -14.73 -5.86 27.09
N PRO A 475 -15.85 -5.41 27.70
CA PRO A 475 -16.22 -3.98 27.72
C PRO A 475 -15.16 -3.06 28.31
N ASP A 476 -14.35 -3.55 29.25
CA ASP A 476 -13.37 -2.73 29.96
C ASP A 476 -11.93 -2.93 29.46
N SER A 477 -11.65 -3.96 28.68
CA SER A 477 -10.27 -4.25 28.25
C SER A 477 -10.19 -5.25 27.09
N THR A 478 -9.16 -5.08 26.26
CA THR A 478 -8.73 -6.08 25.26
C THR A 478 -7.36 -6.62 25.64
N TRP A 479 -7.21 -7.95 25.55
CA TRP A 479 -5.98 -8.67 25.81
C TRP A 479 -5.58 -9.49 24.59
N LEU A 480 -4.30 -9.46 24.26
CA LEU A 480 -3.73 -10.25 23.18
C LEU A 480 -2.41 -10.85 23.63
N TRP A 481 -2.32 -12.18 23.60
CA TRP A 481 -1.09 -12.90 23.94
C TRP A 481 -0.59 -13.67 22.72
N LEU A 482 0.66 -13.41 22.34
CA LEU A 482 1.32 -13.92 21.16
C LEU A 482 2.65 -14.58 21.53
N ALA A 483 3.12 -15.52 20.71
CA ALA A 483 4.46 -16.10 20.77
C ALA A 483 5.11 -16.15 19.38
N ALA A 484 6.43 -16.11 19.33
CA ALA A 484 7.24 -16.28 18.10
C ALA A 484 8.56 -17.01 18.44
N ASP A 485 8.46 -18.23 18.94
CA ASP A 485 9.61 -19.02 19.42
C ASP A 485 10.60 -19.40 18.30
N ALA A 486 10.16 -19.38 17.02
CA ALA A 486 11.04 -19.61 15.88
C ALA A 486 11.81 -18.36 15.41
N ALA A 487 11.54 -17.17 16.02
CA ALA A 487 12.21 -15.93 15.65
C ALA A 487 13.71 -15.95 15.98
N TYR A 488 14.07 -16.59 17.07
CA TYR A 488 15.46 -16.68 17.53
C TYR A 488 15.78 -18.11 18.01
N PRO A 489 16.91 -18.68 17.62
CA PRO A 489 17.36 -19.96 18.17
C PRO A 489 17.47 -19.89 19.69
N ASP A 490 17.00 -20.92 20.37
CA ASP A 490 17.10 -21.14 21.82
C ASP A 490 16.44 -20.07 22.71
N VAL A 491 15.65 -19.13 22.14
CA VAL A 491 14.93 -18.11 22.89
C VAL A 491 13.42 -18.28 22.71
N ARG A 492 12.69 -18.54 23.78
CA ARG A 492 11.24 -18.38 23.80
C ARG A 492 10.90 -16.92 23.85
N PHE A 493 10.15 -16.46 22.87
CA PHE A 493 9.73 -15.07 22.74
C PHE A 493 8.21 -14.96 22.72
N SER A 494 7.66 -14.26 23.70
CA SER A 494 6.23 -13.96 23.73
C SER A 494 5.95 -12.51 24.10
N ARG A 495 4.78 -12.02 23.70
CA ARG A 495 4.32 -10.65 23.94
C ARG A 495 2.87 -10.66 24.39
N LEU A 496 2.59 -9.99 25.49
CA LEU A 496 1.26 -9.81 26.05
C LEU A 496 0.89 -8.33 25.98
N LEU A 497 -0.14 -8.01 25.22
CA LEU A 497 -0.69 -6.67 25.08
C LEU A 497 -1.99 -6.57 25.84
N LYS A 498 -2.20 -5.44 26.51
CA LYS A 498 -3.46 -5.08 27.16
C LYS A 498 -3.76 -3.62 26.89
N LEU A 499 -4.97 -3.32 26.48
CA LEU A 499 -5.49 -1.95 26.43
C LEU A 499 -6.75 -1.89 27.31
N SER A 500 -6.79 -0.94 28.23
CA SER A 500 -7.89 -0.80 29.18
C SER A 500 -8.03 0.65 29.62
N LYS A 501 -9.18 1.26 29.34
CA LYS A 501 -9.53 2.64 29.76
C LYS A 501 -8.45 3.67 29.41
N GLY A 502 -7.91 3.59 28.18
CA GLY A 502 -6.87 4.48 27.68
C GLY A 502 -5.44 4.14 28.12
N VAL A 503 -5.26 3.18 29.04
CA VAL A 503 -3.94 2.72 29.45
C VAL A 503 -3.51 1.50 28.64
N PHE A 504 -2.44 1.65 27.88
CA PHE A 504 -1.81 0.55 27.15
C PHE A 504 -0.72 -0.09 28.01
N THR A 505 -0.66 -1.41 27.99
CA THR A 505 0.38 -2.22 28.65
C THR A 505 0.91 -3.23 27.65
N ASP A 506 2.23 -3.27 27.52
CA ASP A 506 2.97 -4.19 26.68
C ASP A 506 4.01 -4.94 27.53
N SER A 507 3.91 -6.25 27.60
CA SER A 507 4.84 -7.11 28.32
C SER A 507 5.54 -8.05 27.35
N VAL A 508 6.84 -7.87 27.17
CA VAL A 508 7.72 -8.68 26.33
C VAL A 508 8.47 -9.66 27.22
N LEU A 509 8.24 -10.96 27.01
CA LEU A 509 8.84 -12.02 27.82
C LEU A 509 9.83 -12.83 26.97
N LEU A 510 11.03 -12.97 27.49
CA LEU A 510 12.16 -13.66 26.87
C LEU A 510 12.74 -14.67 27.85
N ASP A 511 12.88 -15.92 27.41
CA ASP A 511 13.36 -17.03 28.24
C ASP A 511 14.29 -17.95 27.43
N SER A 512 15.51 -18.18 27.93
CA SER A 512 16.50 -19.05 27.34
C SER A 512 17.30 -19.81 28.41
N GLU A 513 17.88 -20.93 28.02
CA GLU A 513 18.88 -21.67 28.84
C GLU A 513 20.23 -20.96 28.87
N SER A 514 20.54 -20.16 27.83
CA SER A 514 21.78 -19.40 27.68
C SER A 514 21.58 -17.92 27.99
N GLU A 515 22.64 -17.21 28.29
CA GLU A 515 22.64 -15.76 28.42
C GLU A 515 22.69 -15.11 27.04
N HIS A 516 21.82 -14.13 26.82
CA HIS A 516 21.72 -13.35 25.61
C HIS A 516 21.69 -11.85 25.90
N THR A 517 22.04 -11.04 24.91
CA THR A 517 21.77 -9.61 24.91
C THR A 517 20.41 -9.35 24.24
N TYR A 518 19.48 -8.81 25.01
CA TYR A 518 18.14 -8.45 24.54
C TYR A 518 18.03 -6.93 24.42
N ASP A 519 17.75 -6.44 23.21
CA ASP A 519 17.51 -5.03 22.93
C ASP A 519 16.02 -4.83 22.62
N CYS A 520 15.27 -4.22 23.51
CA CYS A 520 13.89 -3.80 23.26
C CYS A 520 13.90 -2.40 22.63
N LEU A 521 13.46 -2.30 21.37
CA LEU A 521 13.46 -1.06 20.60
C LEU A 521 12.07 -0.42 20.59
N ILE A 522 12.05 0.91 20.76
CA ILE A 522 10.86 1.74 20.67
C ILE A 522 11.21 2.97 19.82
N HIS A 523 10.60 3.07 18.65
CA HIS A 523 10.74 4.20 17.73
C HIS A 523 9.60 5.19 17.97
N LEU A 524 9.92 6.47 18.10
CA LEU A 524 8.99 7.48 18.59
C LEU A 524 8.69 8.52 17.52
N ASP A 525 7.41 8.79 17.28
CA ASP A 525 6.92 9.83 16.40
C ASP A 525 6.47 11.03 17.24
N GLY A 526 7.42 11.86 17.67
CA GLY A 526 7.15 13.02 18.50
C GLY A 526 8.39 13.56 19.20
N VAL A 527 8.18 14.45 20.12
CA VAL A 527 9.25 15.06 20.92
C VAL A 527 9.22 14.50 22.34
N CYS A 528 10.29 13.80 22.71
CA CYS A 528 10.45 13.26 24.05
C CYS A 528 11.18 14.23 24.98
N GLN A 529 10.74 14.27 26.23
CA GLN A 529 11.45 14.93 27.33
C GLN A 529 11.99 13.85 28.29
N PHE A 530 13.32 13.84 28.42
CA PHE A 530 14.05 12.89 29.28
C PHE A 530 14.64 13.63 30.44
N ASP A 531 14.00 13.56 31.60
CA ASP A 531 14.46 14.28 32.79
C ASP A 531 15.82 13.77 33.27
N GLY A 532 16.74 14.73 33.51
CA GLY A 532 18.07 14.46 34.01
C GLY A 532 18.99 13.70 33.06
N VAL A 533 18.68 13.63 31.77
CA VAL A 533 19.56 13.07 30.72
C VAL A 533 20.26 14.21 30.00
N THR A 534 21.59 14.24 30.09
CA THR A 534 22.42 15.14 29.30
C THR A 534 22.84 14.42 28.03
N MET A 535 22.43 14.96 26.87
CA MET A 535 22.83 14.44 25.57
C MET A 535 24.24 14.93 25.22
N SER A 536 25.04 14.05 24.62
CA SER A 536 26.35 14.40 24.07
C SER A 536 26.20 15.11 22.72
N ASP A 537 27.14 16.01 22.41
CA ASP A 537 27.25 16.60 21.06
C ASP A 537 27.81 15.60 20.02
N THR A 538 28.37 14.48 20.48
CA THR A 538 28.87 13.38 19.64
C THR A 538 27.95 12.19 19.73
N GLU A 539 27.72 11.52 18.60
CA GLU A 539 26.92 10.31 18.52
C GLU A 539 27.82 9.10 18.25
N ASP A 540 27.64 8.06 19.09
CA ASP A 540 28.24 6.74 18.87
C ASP A 540 27.23 5.83 18.17
N ARG A 541 27.73 4.84 17.44
CA ARG A 541 26.87 3.81 16.82
C ARG A 541 26.52 2.72 17.82
N LEU A 542 25.30 2.22 17.74
CA LEU A 542 24.83 1.10 18.56
C LEU A 542 25.61 -0.21 18.22
N GLY A 543 26.03 -0.35 16.97
CA GLY A 543 26.88 -1.41 16.45
C GLY A 543 27.37 -1.09 15.03
N ASN A 544 28.38 -1.82 14.56
CA ASN A 544 28.98 -1.60 13.26
C ASN A 544 28.39 -2.48 12.14
N ASP A 545 27.71 -3.55 12.52
CA ASP A 545 27.20 -4.58 11.60
C ASP A 545 25.66 -4.57 11.53
N GLY A 546 25.15 -5.14 10.44
CA GLY A 546 23.72 -5.30 10.23
C GLY A 546 22.96 -3.98 10.30
N ALA A 547 21.76 -4.02 10.83
CA ALA A 547 20.88 -2.84 10.97
C ALA A 547 21.35 -1.87 12.08
N TYR A 548 22.16 -2.32 13.04
CA TYR A 548 22.67 -1.47 14.11
C TYR A 548 23.60 -0.35 13.61
N ARG A 549 24.23 -0.50 12.45
CA ARG A 549 25.04 0.56 11.82
C ARG A 549 24.23 1.82 11.52
N PHE A 550 22.90 1.72 11.46
CA PHE A 550 21.99 2.84 11.21
C PHE A 550 21.47 3.52 12.49
N ILE A 551 21.75 2.94 13.65
CA ILE A 551 21.30 3.50 14.93
C ILE A 551 22.48 4.21 15.60
N THR A 552 22.32 5.50 15.90
CA THR A 552 23.27 6.29 16.68
C THR A 552 22.68 6.65 18.03
N PHE A 553 23.51 6.82 19.05
CA PHE A 553 23.06 7.27 20.38
C PHE A 553 23.97 8.38 20.91
N SER A 554 23.37 9.31 21.63
CA SER A 554 24.07 10.47 22.23
C SER A 554 24.18 10.40 23.74
N ALA A 555 23.48 9.47 24.38
CA ALA A 555 23.57 9.20 25.83
C ALA A 555 23.15 7.76 26.12
N ARG A 556 23.66 7.23 27.25
CA ARG A 556 23.21 5.95 27.80
C ARG A 556 23.20 5.99 29.31
N ARG A 557 22.29 5.22 29.94
CA ARG A 557 22.12 5.14 31.38
C ARG A 557 21.67 3.76 31.85
N ASN A 558 22.15 3.36 33.01
CA ASN A 558 21.73 2.15 33.70
C ASN A 558 20.54 2.42 34.62
N PHE A 559 19.58 1.51 34.63
CA PHE A 559 18.40 1.51 35.48
C PHE A 559 18.23 0.15 36.15
N VAL A 560 17.77 0.19 37.40
CA VAL A 560 17.57 -1.05 38.19
C VAL A 560 16.12 -1.53 38.09
N THR A 561 15.17 -0.58 38.03
CA THR A 561 13.74 -0.90 38.10
C THR A 561 12.94 -0.34 36.93
N GLY A 562 13.10 0.93 36.59
CA GLY A 562 12.31 1.55 35.56
C GLY A 562 12.78 2.93 35.15
N PHE A 563 12.29 3.36 33.99
CA PHE A 563 12.52 4.66 33.40
C PHE A 563 11.20 5.25 32.91
N GLN A 564 10.98 6.52 33.19
CA GLN A 564 9.77 7.25 32.85
C GLN A 564 10.13 8.46 31.97
N PHE A 565 9.32 8.74 30.98
CA PHE A 565 9.46 9.93 30.14
C PHE A 565 8.10 10.38 29.58
N THR A 566 8.06 11.64 29.13
CA THR A 566 6.89 12.21 28.48
C THR A 566 7.15 12.36 26.99
N LEU A 567 6.17 11.96 26.18
CA LEU A 567 6.16 12.12 24.73
C LEU A 567 5.06 13.10 24.34
N ARG A 568 5.40 14.12 23.57
CA ARG A 568 4.45 15.00 22.91
C ARG A 568 4.35 14.65 21.43
N HIS A 569 3.16 14.27 21.00
CA HIS A 569 2.83 14.05 19.58
C HIS A 569 1.65 14.95 19.19
N ALA A 570 1.91 15.92 18.28
CA ALA A 570 0.96 16.99 17.95
C ALA A 570 0.50 17.75 19.21
N ASP A 571 -0.80 17.78 19.46
CA ASP A 571 -1.44 18.39 20.64
C ASP A 571 -1.60 17.42 21.82
N LYS A 572 -1.23 16.14 21.66
CA LYS A 572 -1.38 15.10 22.67
C LYS A 572 -0.08 14.87 23.44
N MET A 573 -0.22 14.56 24.74
CA MET A 573 0.89 14.17 25.59
C MET A 573 0.66 12.78 26.16
N PHE A 574 1.71 11.98 26.17
CA PHE A 574 1.69 10.61 26.69
C PHE A 574 2.74 10.45 27.79
N GLN A 575 2.34 9.86 28.89
CA GLN A 575 3.24 9.38 29.93
C GLN A 575 3.66 7.95 29.56
N ILE A 576 4.96 7.71 29.42
CA ILE A 576 5.49 6.39 29.07
C ILE A 576 6.40 5.91 30.20
N ASN A 577 6.16 4.69 30.67
CA ASN A 577 7.00 4.02 31.67
C ASN A 577 7.54 2.74 31.05
N LEU A 578 8.85 2.55 31.12
CA LEU A 578 9.55 1.34 30.73
C LEU A 578 10.21 0.71 31.94
N ASN A 579 9.78 -0.49 32.30
CA ASN A 579 10.26 -1.25 33.43
C ASN A 579 10.87 -2.56 32.97
N SER A 580 11.72 -3.18 33.82
CA SER A 580 12.21 -4.53 33.61
C SER A 580 12.34 -5.26 34.94
N ASN A 581 12.19 -6.59 34.91
CA ASN A 581 12.44 -7.46 36.05
C ASN A 581 13.94 -7.70 36.33
N VAL A 582 14.80 -7.15 35.48
CA VAL A 582 16.27 -7.22 35.60
C VAL A 582 16.87 -5.84 35.36
N PRO A 583 18.07 -5.54 35.88
CA PRO A 583 18.77 -4.30 35.53
C PRO A 583 18.97 -4.19 34.00
N PHE A 584 18.83 -2.99 33.49
CA PHE A 584 18.95 -2.71 32.08
C PHE A 584 19.60 -1.36 31.78
N GLU A 585 20.18 -1.22 30.61
CA GLU A 585 20.77 0.01 30.12
C GLU A 585 19.85 0.62 29.03
N ILE A 586 19.60 1.92 29.09
CA ILE A 586 18.89 2.65 28.04
C ILE A 586 19.88 3.44 27.20
N PHE A 587 19.80 3.27 25.89
CA PHE A 587 20.44 4.12 24.90
C PHE A 587 19.41 5.12 24.36
N PHE A 588 19.72 6.41 24.49
CA PHE A 588 18.95 7.51 23.91
C PHE A 588 19.46 7.72 22.49
N ALA A 589 18.76 7.14 21.55
CA ALA A 589 19.23 6.93 20.21
C ALA A 589 18.40 7.67 19.15
N ARG A 590 18.95 7.66 17.93
CA ARG A 590 18.26 8.04 16.70
C ARG A 590 18.39 6.89 15.70
N SER A 591 17.32 6.66 14.98
CA SER A 591 17.27 5.74 13.86
C SER A 591 16.96 6.48 12.55
N PRO A 592 17.11 5.84 11.37
CA PRO A 592 16.68 6.44 10.12
C PRO A 592 15.26 6.95 10.19
N ALA A 593 15.00 8.01 9.47
CA ALA A 593 13.69 8.61 9.31
C ALA A 593 12.68 7.60 8.76
N ARG A 594 11.40 7.88 8.96
CA ARG A 594 10.32 7.17 8.26
C ARG A 594 10.45 7.40 6.74
N ALA A 595 10.00 6.44 5.96
CA ALA A 595 10.05 6.51 4.50
C ALA A 595 9.26 7.70 3.91
N ASP A 596 8.25 8.20 4.64
CA ASP A 596 7.46 9.39 4.30
C ASP A 596 8.08 10.72 4.78
N ALA A 597 9.08 10.68 5.68
CA ALA A 597 9.73 11.85 6.23
C ALA A 597 11.26 11.65 6.41
N PRO A 598 12.01 11.24 5.38
CA PRO A 598 13.40 10.76 5.47
C PRO A 598 14.40 11.81 5.95
N SER A 599 14.07 13.10 5.90
CA SER A 599 14.90 14.17 6.45
C SER A 599 14.82 14.34 7.97
N GLN A 600 13.95 13.60 8.64
CA GLN A 600 13.66 13.74 10.07
C GLN A 600 13.98 12.45 10.83
N PRO A 601 15.23 12.21 11.25
CA PRO A 601 15.61 11.02 12.02
C PRO A 601 14.70 10.86 13.24
N ARG A 602 14.27 9.63 13.51
CA ARG A 602 13.37 9.30 14.62
C ARG A 602 14.15 9.22 15.91
N GLN A 603 13.56 9.71 16.99
CA GLN A 603 14.02 9.37 18.33
C GLN A 603 13.73 7.88 18.59
N THR A 604 14.70 7.20 19.16
CA THR A 604 14.62 5.75 19.43
C THR A 604 15.16 5.48 20.84
N ILE A 605 14.41 4.70 21.60
CA ILE A 605 14.86 4.14 22.87
C ILE A 605 15.28 2.70 22.63
N VAL A 606 16.48 2.32 23.07
CA VAL A 606 16.92 0.93 23.09
C VAL A 606 17.16 0.54 24.54
N ALA A 607 16.34 -0.36 25.08
CA ALA A 607 16.50 -0.90 26.41
C ALA A 607 17.22 -2.25 26.35
N ARG A 608 18.46 -2.32 26.82
CA ARG A 608 19.35 -3.47 26.78
C ARG A 608 19.45 -4.19 28.09
N ALA A 609 19.18 -5.49 28.08
CA ALA A 609 19.47 -6.39 29.22
C ALA A 609 20.33 -7.56 28.73
N GLN A 610 21.27 -8.04 29.57
CA GLN A 610 22.09 -9.20 29.32
C GLN A 610 21.80 -10.26 30.38
N GLN A 611 21.00 -11.25 30.04
CA GLN A 611 20.44 -12.24 30.97
C GLN A 611 19.98 -13.51 30.22
N ARG A 612 19.67 -14.57 30.96
CA ARG A 612 18.95 -15.73 30.44
C ARG A 612 17.46 -15.44 30.28
N ARG A 613 16.89 -14.64 31.18
CA ARG A 613 15.47 -14.28 31.20
C ARG A 613 15.31 -12.79 31.40
N ALA A 614 14.49 -12.17 30.58
CA ALA A 614 14.12 -10.77 30.72
C ALA A 614 12.63 -10.57 30.46
N ASN A 615 12.04 -9.62 31.19
CA ASN A 615 10.72 -9.10 30.92
C ASN A 615 10.82 -7.58 30.85
N PHE A 616 10.47 -7.03 29.69
CA PHE A 616 10.31 -5.59 29.50
C PHE A 616 8.81 -5.27 29.54
N LEU A 617 8.46 -4.35 30.42
CA LEU A 617 7.10 -3.87 30.61
C LEU A 617 7.01 -2.39 30.24
N LEU A 618 6.34 -2.10 29.15
CA LEU A 618 6.01 -0.73 28.77
C LEU A 618 4.56 -0.44 29.12
N THR A 619 4.32 0.73 29.73
CA THR A 619 2.97 1.27 29.89
C THR A 619 2.91 2.67 29.30
N SER A 620 1.82 2.99 28.64
CA SER A 620 1.56 4.35 28.16
C SER A 620 0.13 4.76 28.45
N GLU A 621 -0.04 6.01 28.83
CA GLU A 621 -1.34 6.64 29.07
C GLU A 621 -1.35 8.06 28.50
N TRP A 622 -2.51 8.52 28.09
CA TRP A 622 -2.73 9.89 27.67
C TRP A 622 -2.91 10.79 28.90
N LEU A 623 -2.18 11.94 28.94
CA LEU A 623 -2.23 12.91 30.02
C LEU A 623 -3.31 13.99 29.83
#